data_c483d407cb59820e5f6f7a9b70d99a20
#
_entry.id   c483d407cb59820e5f6f7a9b70d99a20
#
_cell.length_a   1.000
_cell.length_b   1.000
_cell.length_c   1.000
_cell.angle_alpha   90.00
_cell.angle_beta   90.00
_cell.angle_gamma   90.00
#
_symmetry.space_group_name_H-M   'P 1'
#
loop_
_entity.id
_entity.type
_entity.pdbx_description
1 polymer ?
#
loop_
_entity_poly.entity_id
_entity_poly.type
_entity_poly.pdbx_seq_one_letter_code
_entity_poly.pdbx_strand_id
1 'polypeptide(L)'
;MTRYAIYFVPAPQTPLAAFGAHAIGYDVAAGSEVPFHDDDAFRVLGPVAWSESPARYGFHATLKAPFELAEGATEEGFQQAVSDLARAIAPVQLDKLAVTSLGGFIALTPSGDTSDVDSLA
;
A
#
# COMPACT_ATOMS: atom_id res chain seq x y z
N MET A 1 2.08 24.04 -2.00
CA MET A 1 0.78 23.59 -1.46
C MET A 1 0.90 22.15 -0.98
N THR A 2 0.32 21.87 0.16
CA THR A 2 0.34 20.51 0.74
C THR A 2 -0.63 19.61 0.00
N ARG A 3 -0.16 18.44 -0.39
CA ARG A 3 -0.98 17.43 -1.06
C ARG A 3 -1.18 16.24 -0.11
N TYR A 4 -2.33 15.63 -0.22
CA TYR A 4 -2.75 14.47 0.58
C TYR A 4 -3.07 13.30 -0.33
N ALA A 5 -2.90 12.10 0.18
CA ALA A 5 -3.34 10.87 -0.47
C ALA A 5 -3.89 9.91 0.57
N ILE A 6 -4.71 8.97 0.17
CA ILE A 6 -5.21 7.94 1.08
C ILE A 6 -4.61 6.61 0.67
N TYR A 7 -3.86 6.01 1.58
CA TYR A 7 -3.18 4.73 1.38
C TYR A 7 -3.76 3.69 2.33
N PHE A 8 -3.93 2.48 1.82
CA PHE A 8 -4.01 1.30 2.68
C PHE A 8 -2.60 0.81 2.96
N VAL A 9 -2.27 0.64 4.24
CA VAL A 9 -1.01 0.06 4.68
C VAL A 9 -1.33 -1.14 5.56
N PRO A 10 -0.77 -2.33 5.30
CA PRO A 10 -1.01 -3.48 6.18
C PRO A 10 -0.64 -3.15 7.63
N ALA A 11 -1.45 -3.62 8.57
CA ALA A 11 -1.17 -3.40 9.98
C ALA A 11 0.22 -3.94 10.36
N PRO A 12 1.00 -3.22 11.18
CA PRO A 12 2.30 -3.72 11.64
C PRO A 12 2.18 -5.09 12.29
N GLN A 13 3.24 -5.90 12.15
CA GLN A 13 3.31 -7.26 12.74
C GLN A 13 2.34 -8.26 12.11
N THR A 14 1.79 -7.96 10.96
CA THR A 14 1.03 -8.94 10.17
C THR A 14 1.94 -9.63 9.14
N PRO A 15 1.60 -10.85 8.70
CA PRO A 15 2.36 -11.53 7.65
C PRO A 15 2.47 -10.72 6.35
N LEU A 16 1.39 -10.03 5.96
CA LEU A 16 1.39 -9.20 4.75
C LEU A 16 2.33 -7.99 4.89
N ALA A 17 2.34 -7.33 6.06
CA ALA A 17 3.25 -6.22 6.31
C ALA A 17 4.72 -6.68 6.25
N ALA A 18 5.03 -7.83 6.87
CA ALA A 18 6.37 -8.40 6.84
C ALA A 18 6.80 -8.78 5.41
N PHE A 19 5.91 -9.43 4.67
CA PHE A 19 6.16 -9.76 3.27
C PHE A 19 6.50 -8.52 2.45
N GLY A 20 5.68 -7.48 2.55
CA GLY A 20 5.87 -6.25 1.79
C GLY A 20 7.16 -5.53 2.17
N ALA A 21 7.47 -5.42 3.46
CA ALA A 21 8.69 -4.78 3.93
C ALA A 21 9.94 -5.47 3.39
N HIS A 22 9.99 -6.81 3.47
CA HIS A 22 11.13 -7.57 2.97
C HIS A 22 11.18 -7.66 1.44
N ALA A 23 10.08 -7.42 0.75
CA ALA A 23 10.06 -7.36 -0.72
C ALA A 23 10.70 -6.07 -1.24
N ILE A 24 10.52 -4.95 -0.54
CA ILE A 24 11.05 -3.65 -0.96
C ILE A 24 12.25 -3.17 -0.13
N GLY A 25 12.62 -3.91 0.91
CA GLY A 25 13.77 -3.60 1.76
C GLY A 25 13.57 -2.41 2.71
N TYR A 26 12.32 -2.06 2.99
CA TYR A 26 11.98 -0.92 3.85
C TYR A 26 10.70 -1.19 4.63
N ASP A 27 10.74 -0.94 5.95
CA ASP A 27 9.58 -1.03 6.82
C ASP A 27 9.06 0.38 7.11
N VAL A 28 7.92 0.73 6.52
CA VAL A 28 7.34 2.07 6.67
C VAL A 28 6.85 2.35 8.10
N ALA A 29 6.40 1.33 8.82
CA ALA A 29 5.94 1.49 10.20
C ALA A 29 7.10 1.78 11.15
N ALA A 30 8.23 1.12 10.96
CA ALA A 30 9.44 1.35 11.75
C ALA A 30 10.27 2.53 11.23
N GLY A 31 10.08 2.95 9.98
CA GLY A 31 10.85 4.02 9.35
C GLY A 31 12.31 3.62 9.10
N SER A 32 12.57 2.34 8.83
CA SER A 32 13.93 1.84 8.70
C SER A 32 14.05 0.82 7.58
N GLU A 33 15.28 0.67 7.06
CA GLU A 33 15.60 -0.38 6.12
C GLU A 33 15.54 -1.75 6.80
N VAL A 34 15.11 -2.74 6.04
CA VAL A 34 15.10 -4.16 6.45
C VAL A 34 15.72 -5.01 5.35
N PRO A 35 16.24 -6.21 5.68
CA PRO A 35 16.78 -7.11 4.66
C PRO A 35 15.72 -7.53 3.66
N PHE A 36 16.12 -7.72 2.40
CA PHE A 36 15.30 -8.40 1.41
C PHE A 36 15.06 -9.86 1.79
N HIS A 37 14.02 -10.46 1.20
CA HIS A 37 13.78 -11.90 1.37
C HIS A 37 15.03 -12.71 1.08
N ASP A 38 15.37 -13.61 1.99
CA ASP A 38 16.54 -14.48 1.89
C ASP A 38 16.19 -15.78 1.14
N ASP A 39 16.06 -15.66 -0.17
CA ASP A 39 15.62 -16.73 -1.04
C ASP A 39 16.26 -16.54 -2.41
N ASP A 40 16.76 -17.62 -2.98
CA ASP A 40 17.53 -17.57 -4.23
C ASP A 40 16.67 -17.08 -5.40
N ALA A 41 15.42 -17.51 -5.48
CA ALA A 41 14.50 -17.05 -6.52
C ALA A 41 14.27 -15.55 -6.43
N PHE A 42 14.15 -15.00 -5.23
CA PHE A 42 14.00 -13.57 -5.02
C PHE A 42 15.26 -12.80 -5.40
N ARG A 43 16.43 -13.29 -5.02
CA ARG A 43 17.72 -12.65 -5.36
C ARG A 43 17.93 -12.56 -6.86
N VAL A 44 17.51 -13.57 -7.63
CA VAL A 44 17.63 -13.59 -9.09
C VAL A 44 16.85 -12.44 -9.72
N LEU A 45 15.77 -11.98 -9.09
CA LEU A 45 14.94 -10.87 -9.59
C LEU A 45 15.65 -9.51 -9.47
N GLY A 46 16.77 -9.40 -8.75
CA GLY A 46 17.50 -8.15 -8.57
C GLY A 46 16.71 -7.10 -7.78
N PRO A 47 16.29 -7.41 -6.53
CA PRO A 47 15.35 -6.56 -5.79
C PRO A 47 15.82 -5.13 -5.57
N VAL A 48 17.13 -4.89 -5.47
CA VAL A 48 17.68 -3.54 -5.30
C VAL A 48 17.26 -2.63 -6.47
N ALA A 49 17.31 -3.15 -7.69
CA ALA A 49 17.03 -2.36 -8.88
C ALA A 49 15.56 -1.93 -8.98
N TRP A 50 14.60 -2.82 -8.67
CA TRP A 50 13.18 -2.51 -8.84
C TRP A 50 12.50 -1.99 -7.58
N SER A 51 13.14 -2.07 -6.41
CA SER A 51 12.55 -1.63 -5.14
C SER A 51 12.89 -0.20 -4.74
N GLU A 52 13.83 0.45 -5.39
CA GLU A 52 14.30 1.79 -5.02
C GLU A 52 13.16 2.83 -4.97
N SER A 53 12.34 2.88 -6.00
CA SER A 53 11.20 3.81 -6.03
C SER A 53 10.10 3.44 -5.05
N PRO A 54 9.60 2.18 -5.00
CA PRO A 54 8.62 1.77 -4.00
C PRO A 54 9.04 1.98 -2.55
N ALA A 55 10.32 1.82 -2.25
CA ALA A 55 10.84 2.00 -0.88
C ALA A 55 10.58 3.39 -0.31
N ARG A 56 10.51 4.42 -1.15
CA ARG A 56 10.23 5.80 -0.71
C ARG A 56 8.85 5.94 -0.09
N TYR A 57 7.89 5.15 -0.53
CA TYR A 57 6.48 5.24 -0.11
C TYR A 57 6.08 4.12 0.84
N GLY A 58 6.90 3.07 0.93
CA GLY A 58 6.57 1.86 1.65
C GLY A 58 5.62 0.95 0.87
N PHE A 59 5.36 -0.23 1.42
CA PHE A 59 4.43 -1.19 0.84
C PHE A 59 2.99 -0.75 1.13
N HIS A 60 2.26 -0.35 0.11
CA HIS A 60 0.92 0.24 0.26
C HIS A 60 0.05 0.02 -0.97
N ALA A 61 -1.24 0.27 -0.81
CA ALA A 61 -2.18 0.41 -1.91
C ALA A 61 -2.76 1.82 -1.89
N THR A 62 -2.75 2.52 -3.03
CA THR A 62 -3.32 3.85 -3.12
C THR A 62 -4.83 3.75 -3.30
N LEU A 63 -5.58 4.24 -2.32
CA LEU A 63 -7.04 4.31 -2.38
C LEU A 63 -7.50 5.62 -3.02
N LYS A 64 -6.79 6.71 -2.76
CA LYS A 64 -7.04 8.02 -3.36
C LYS A 64 -5.73 8.65 -3.78
N ALA A 65 -5.59 8.93 -5.06
CA ALA A 65 -4.43 9.60 -5.62
C ALA A 65 -4.22 11.00 -4.99
N PRO A 66 -2.99 11.52 -5.00
CA PRO A 66 -2.71 12.80 -4.36
C PRO A 66 -3.62 13.94 -4.83
N PHE A 67 -4.12 14.72 -3.86
CA PHE A 67 -5.03 15.84 -4.07
C PHE A 67 -4.75 16.95 -3.05
N GLU A 68 -5.31 18.12 -3.30
CA GLU A 68 -5.26 19.26 -2.37
C GLU A 68 -6.61 19.40 -1.68
N LEU A 69 -6.60 19.86 -0.41
CA LEU A 69 -7.82 20.14 0.29
C LEU A 69 -8.52 21.36 -0.31
N ALA A 70 -9.86 21.34 -0.28
CA ALA A 70 -10.66 22.50 -0.69
C ALA A 70 -10.35 23.70 0.20
N GLU A 71 -10.57 24.90 -0.33
CA GLU A 71 -10.42 26.14 0.42
C GLU A 71 -11.27 26.09 1.69
N GLY A 72 -10.66 26.43 2.83
CA GLY A 72 -11.33 26.38 4.14
C GLY A 72 -11.34 25.03 4.82
N ALA A 73 -10.96 23.95 4.14
CA ALA A 73 -10.83 22.63 4.76
C ALA A 73 -9.51 22.52 5.54
N THR A 74 -9.55 21.75 6.64
CA THR A 74 -8.40 21.55 7.52
C THR A 74 -7.93 20.10 7.48
N GLU A 75 -6.69 19.86 7.88
CA GLU A 75 -6.15 18.52 8.00
C GLU A 75 -6.95 17.67 9.01
N GLU A 76 -7.30 18.26 10.16
CA GLU A 76 -8.13 17.58 11.18
C GLU A 76 -9.50 17.20 10.62
N GLY A 77 -10.12 18.11 9.87
CA GLY A 77 -11.40 17.86 9.21
C GLY A 77 -11.31 16.74 8.19
N PHE A 78 -10.22 16.70 7.43
CA PHE A 78 -9.95 15.63 6.48
C PHE A 78 -9.77 14.29 7.19
N GLN A 79 -8.94 14.25 8.24
CA GLN A 79 -8.74 13.03 9.02
C GLN A 79 -10.04 12.50 9.62
N GLN A 80 -10.87 13.40 10.13
CA GLN A 80 -12.18 13.03 10.68
C GLN A 80 -13.10 12.46 9.61
N ALA A 81 -13.13 13.07 8.43
CA ALA A 81 -13.94 12.59 7.31
C ALA A 81 -13.53 11.19 6.86
N VAL A 82 -12.20 10.92 6.77
CA VAL A 82 -11.69 9.59 6.44
C VAL A 82 -12.08 8.55 7.50
N SER A 83 -11.97 8.92 8.77
CA SER A 83 -12.36 8.05 9.88
C SER A 83 -13.85 7.72 9.86
N ASP A 84 -14.69 8.71 9.63
CA ASP A 84 -16.14 8.52 9.58
C ASP A 84 -16.55 7.64 8.39
N LEU A 85 -15.94 7.86 7.22
CA LEU A 85 -16.18 7.05 6.03
C LEU A 85 -15.73 5.60 6.28
N ALA A 86 -14.57 5.39 6.88
CA ALA A 86 -14.07 4.07 7.18
C ALA A 86 -15.00 3.28 8.11
N ARG A 87 -15.62 3.96 9.09
CA ARG A 87 -16.58 3.32 9.98
C ARG A 87 -17.91 2.99 9.29
N ALA A 88 -18.26 3.75 8.26
CA ALA A 88 -19.51 3.55 7.52
C ALA A 88 -19.41 2.44 6.47
N ILE A 89 -18.21 2.07 6.07
CA ILE A 89 -17.97 1.04 5.05
C ILE A 89 -17.77 -0.31 5.75
N ALA A 90 -18.45 -1.36 5.26
CA ALA A 90 -18.22 -2.72 5.73
C ALA A 90 -16.79 -3.18 5.40
N PRO A 91 -16.20 -4.10 6.20
CA PRO A 91 -14.88 -4.65 5.88
C PRO A 91 -14.83 -5.21 4.46
N VAL A 92 -13.76 -4.86 3.75
CA VAL A 92 -13.51 -5.33 2.39
C VAL A 92 -12.82 -6.69 2.47
N GLN A 93 -13.41 -7.70 1.84
CA GLN A 93 -12.84 -9.04 1.78
C GLN A 93 -12.08 -9.22 0.47
N LEU A 94 -10.85 -9.71 0.58
CA LEU A 94 -10.03 -10.10 -0.57
C LEU A 94 -9.94 -11.63 -0.60
N ASP A 95 -10.24 -12.22 -1.76
CA ASP A 95 -10.12 -13.65 -1.93
C ASP A 95 -8.64 -14.05 -2.03
N LYS A 96 -7.91 -13.42 -2.94
CA LYS A 96 -6.49 -13.71 -3.19
C LYS A 96 -5.74 -12.47 -3.62
N LEU A 97 -4.42 -12.52 -3.41
CA LEU A 97 -3.48 -11.58 -4.02
C LEU A 97 -2.55 -12.34 -4.96
N ALA A 98 -2.25 -11.75 -6.09
CA ALA A 98 -1.34 -12.32 -7.08
C ALA A 98 -0.26 -11.31 -7.45
N VAL A 99 0.96 -11.79 -7.68
CA VAL A 99 2.04 -10.96 -8.21
C VAL A 99 1.79 -10.72 -9.69
N THR A 100 1.74 -9.46 -10.08
CA THR A 100 1.41 -9.06 -11.45
C THR A 100 2.39 -8.00 -11.94
N SER A 101 2.79 -8.10 -13.20
CA SER A 101 3.55 -7.05 -13.87
C SER A 101 2.57 -6.06 -14.49
N LEU A 102 2.66 -4.79 -14.07
CA LEU A 102 1.84 -3.69 -14.58
C LEU A 102 2.75 -2.65 -15.24
N GLY A 103 2.85 -2.72 -16.56
CA GLY A 103 3.77 -1.85 -17.28
C GLY A 103 5.21 -2.04 -16.81
N GLY A 104 5.82 -1.02 -16.26
CA GLY A 104 7.21 -1.04 -15.79
C GLY A 104 7.40 -1.44 -14.34
N PHE A 105 6.37 -1.93 -13.62
CA PHE A 105 6.51 -2.29 -12.22
C PHE A 105 5.77 -3.58 -11.86
N ILE A 106 6.11 -4.11 -10.69
CA ILE A 106 5.52 -5.34 -10.14
C ILE A 106 4.64 -4.95 -8.96
N ALA A 107 3.45 -5.55 -8.89
CA ALA A 107 2.48 -5.27 -7.84
C ALA A 107 1.80 -6.56 -7.36
N LEU A 108 1.28 -6.53 -6.12
CA LEU A 108 0.30 -7.49 -5.67
C LEU A 108 -1.08 -6.96 -6.05
N THR A 109 -1.83 -7.72 -6.82
CA THR A 109 -3.17 -7.33 -7.25
C THR A 109 -4.22 -8.31 -6.74
N PRO A 110 -5.44 -7.83 -6.43
CA PRO A 110 -6.53 -8.72 -6.08
C PRO A 110 -6.86 -9.69 -7.23
N SER A 111 -7.11 -10.93 -6.87
CA SER A 111 -7.56 -11.96 -7.81
C SER A 111 -8.67 -12.80 -7.18
N GLY A 112 -9.37 -13.61 -7.98
CA GLY A 112 -10.56 -14.29 -7.54
C GLY A 112 -11.75 -13.35 -7.48
N ASP A 113 -12.53 -13.38 -6.40
CA ASP A 113 -13.66 -12.47 -6.21
C ASP A 113 -13.14 -11.08 -5.77
N THR A 114 -13.30 -10.08 -6.62
CA THR A 114 -12.87 -8.70 -6.37
C THR A 114 -14.04 -7.75 -6.13
N SER A 115 -15.25 -8.26 -5.94
CA SER A 115 -16.45 -7.42 -5.86
C SER A 115 -16.40 -6.38 -4.74
N ASP A 116 -15.89 -6.73 -3.56
CA ASP A 116 -15.77 -5.80 -2.43
C ASP A 116 -14.77 -4.69 -2.73
N VAL A 117 -13.62 -5.01 -3.34
CA VAL A 117 -12.62 -4.04 -3.73
C VAL A 117 -13.15 -3.10 -4.81
N ASP A 118 -13.85 -3.66 -5.79
CA ASP A 118 -14.46 -2.87 -6.87
C ASP A 118 -15.51 -1.88 -6.33
N SER A 119 -16.25 -2.29 -5.30
CA SER A 119 -17.21 -1.41 -4.62
C SER A 119 -16.55 -0.29 -3.83
N LEU A 120 -15.33 -0.52 -3.32
CA LEU A 120 -14.58 0.49 -2.59
C LEU A 120 -13.98 1.56 -3.52
N ALA A 121 -13.66 1.20 -4.73
CA ALA A 121 -12.99 2.07 -5.69
C ALA A 121 -13.85 3.25 -6.17
#